data_1acae416db354d1b34b526ab9a8eabd4
#
_entry.id   1acae416db354d1b34b526ab9a8eabd4
#
_cell.length_a   1.000
_cell.length_b   1.000
_cell.length_c   1.000
_cell.angle_alpha   90.00
_cell.angle_beta   90.00
_cell.angle_gamma   90.00
#
_symmetry.space_group_name_H-M   'P 1'
#
loop_
_entity.id
_entity.type
_entity.pdbx_description
1 polymer ?
#
loop_
_entity_poly.entity_id
_entity_poly.type
_entity_poly.pdbx_seq_one_letter_code
_entity_poly.pdbx_strand_id
1 'polypeptide(L)'
;MLALNLYTGDNNDFYPPNPDDANTDPGYNWCSGNAGIGGPQEFDPDVLLDPTRSLLIGYLGNNAKLFRCPADMRQEKYQGTDPALIGHIVPAARTFSMNQAVGTIDPGFAATYSSHSGVPNLPVTGPWLTGVWQQNLHDDPWRTFGKMSDAGPPSPSDLWVFVDEDARGLNDAAFAMTMVGAQWVDLPGTYHNIGCGFAFADGHSETHRWLYRSEKQKGDITDPNDEADWNWMTAHTSAKVQ
;
A
#
# COMPACT_ATOMS: atom_id res chain seq x y z
N MET A 1 -9.79 -5.36 4.86
CA MET A 1 -10.73 -4.28 5.28
C MET A 1 -11.23 -4.41 6.72
N LEU A 2 -11.73 -5.56 7.21
CA LEU A 2 -12.25 -5.63 8.61
C LEU A 2 -11.24 -5.13 9.66
N ALA A 3 -9.98 -5.55 9.59
CA ALA A 3 -8.93 -5.09 10.51
C ALA A 3 -8.72 -3.55 10.44
N LEU A 4 -8.77 -2.99 9.23
CA LEU A 4 -8.66 -1.55 9.04
C LEU A 4 -9.84 -0.80 9.68
N ASN A 5 -11.07 -1.30 9.49
CA ASN A 5 -12.27 -0.70 10.09
C ASN A 5 -12.24 -0.76 11.63
N LEU A 6 -11.73 -1.85 12.20
CA LEU A 6 -11.54 -1.95 13.66
C LEU A 6 -10.46 -0.96 14.14
N TYR A 7 -9.36 -0.86 13.42
CA TYR A 7 -8.31 0.11 13.73
C TYR A 7 -8.84 1.55 13.73
N THR A 8 -9.55 1.96 12.67
CA THR A 8 -10.11 3.32 12.57
C THR A 8 -11.12 3.60 13.69
N GLY A 9 -11.93 2.60 14.06
CA GLY A 9 -12.85 2.69 15.21
C GLY A 9 -12.14 3.00 16.53
N ASP A 10 -10.98 2.42 16.76
CA ASP A 10 -10.17 2.64 17.97
C ASP A 10 -9.29 3.90 17.88
N ASN A 11 -9.09 4.47 16.68
CA ASN A 11 -8.17 5.58 16.42
C ASN A 11 -8.86 6.85 15.90
N ASN A 12 -10.03 7.20 16.45
CA ASN A 12 -10.77 8.44 16.15
C ASN A 12 -11.04 8.63 14.64
N ASP A 13 -11.40 7.54 13.96
CA ASP A 13 -11.70 7.49 12.55
C ASP A 13 -10.47 7.61 11.60
N PHE A 14 -9.26 7.81 12.15
CA PHE A 14 -8.05 7.92 11.37
C PHE A 14 -7.59 6.57 10.80
N TYR A 15 -7.22 6.58 9.53
CA TYR A 15 -6.45 5.50 8.93
C TYR A 15 -5.06 5.38 9.59
N PRO A 16 -4.46 4.19 9.60
CA PRO A 16 -3.08 4.03 10.09
C PRO A 16 -2.09 4.78 9.19
N PRO A 17 -0.89 5.06 9.72
CA PRO A 17 0.19 5.62 8.93
C PRO A 17 0.55 4.75 7.71
N ASN A 18 0.70 5.42 6.57
CA ASN A 18 1.05 4.81 5.29
C ASN A 18 2.10 5.67 4.56
N PRO A 19 3.31 5.82 5.11
CA PRO A 19 4.37 6.58 4.46
C PRO A 19 4.94 5.81 3.26
N ASP A 20 5.37 6.52 2.24
CA ASP A 20 6.15 6.02 1.12
C ASP A 20 7.61 5.85 1.57
N ASP A 21 7.85 4.85 2.40
CA ASP A 21 9.11 4.65 3.13
C ASP A 21 9.21 3.21 3.66
N ALA A 22 10.35 2.59 3.44
CA ALA A 22 10.63 1.22 3.85
C ALA A 22 11.03 1.07 5.34
N ASN A 23 10.80 2.09 6.16
CA ASN A 23 11.20 2.07 7.56
C ASN A 23 10.49 0.97 8.36
N THR A 24 11.10 0.62 9.47
CA THR A 24 10.56 -0.35 10.44
C THR A 24 10.45 0.27 11.83
N ASP A 25 10.41 1.59 11.93
CA ASP A 25 10.32 2.30 13.21
C ASP A 25 8.93 2.12 13.84
N PRO A 26 8.85 2.01 15.18
CA PRO A 26 7.57 1.87 15.86
C PRO A 26 6.62 3.04 15.63
N GLY A 27 5.36 2.75 15.36
CA GLY A 27 4.29 3.74 15.24
C GLY A 27 4.09 4.33 13.85
N TYR A 28 4.92 4.00 12.87
CA TYR A 28 4.95 4.72 11.58
C TYR A 28 4.41 3.96 10.38
N ASN A 29 3.91 2.73 10.58
CA ASN A 29 3.41 1.95 9.46
C ASN A 29 2.20 1.07 9.84
N TRP A 30 1.24 0.97 8.92
CA TRP A 30 0.22 -0.05 9.02
C TRP A 30 0.83 -1.46 8.85
N CYS A 31 1.90 -1.55 8.04
CA CYS A 31 2.65 -2.76 7.71
C CYS A 31 4.09 -2.37 7.34
N SER A 32 5.07 -2.71 8.13
CA SER A 32 6.45 -2.21 8.00
C SER A 32 7.32 -2.99 7.04
N GLY A 33 8.33 -2.30 6.51
CA GLY A 33 9.51 -2.88 5.88
C GLY A 33 9.41 -3.10 4.38
N ASN A 34 10.56 -3.42 3.79
CA ASN A 34 10.73 -3.73 2.37
C ASN A 34 10.64 -5.24 2.14
N ALA A 35 9.53 -5.71 1.57
CA ALA A 35 9.27 -7.10 1.23
C ALA A 35 9.44 -7.42 -0.27
N GLY A 36 9.98 -6.47 -1.04
CA GLY A 36 10.30 -6.65 -2.45
C GLY A 36 11.47 -7.60 -2.69
N ILE A 37 11.70 -7.92 -3.95
CA ILE A 37 12.80 -8.82 -4.35
C ILE A 37 14.15 -8.28 -3.85
N GLY A 38 14.81 -9.09 -3.04
CA GLY A 38 16.09 -8.74 -2.42
C GLY A 38 15.97 -7.77 -1.23
N GLY A 39 14.76 -7.41 -0.82
CA GLY A 39 14.51 -6.60 0.35
C GLY A 39 14.79 -7.34 1.65
N PRO A 40 15.18 -6.64 2.72
CA PRO A 40 15.53 -7.27 4.00
C PRO A 40 14.35 -7.96 4.69
N GLN A 41 13.12 -7.64 4.33
CA GLN A 41 11.92 -8.29 4.86
C GLN A 41 11.22 -9.17 3.81
N GLU A 42 11.86 -9.52 2.70
CA GLU A 42 11.24 -10.39 1.70
C GLU A 42 10.81 -11.73 2.31
N PHE A 43 11.69 -12.35 3.10
CA PHE A 43 11.44 -13.62 3.79
C PHE A 43 11.63 -13.51 5.30
N ASP A 44 11.36 -12.32 5.84
CA ASP A 44 11.36 -12.02 7.27
C ASP A 44 10.00 -11.47 7.70
N PRO A 45 9.09 -12.32 8.22
CA PRO A 45 7.81 -11.88 8.75
C PRO A 45 7.88 -11.28 10.15
N ASP A 46 9.03 -11.23 10.82
CA ASP A 46 9.13 -10.86 12.25
C ASP A 46 8.63 -9.44 12.48
N VAL A 47 8.99 -8.51 11.59
CA VAL A 47 8.54 -7.11 11.66
C VAL A 47 7.02 -6.98 11.53
N LEU A 48 6.39 -7.90 10.80
CA LEU A 48 4.93 -7.92 10.64
C LEU A 48 4.21 -8.41 11.89
N LEU A 49 4.88 -9.17 12.74
CA LEU A 49 4.34 -9.70 14.00
C LEU A 49 4.52 -8.73 15.18
N ASP A 50 5.30 -7.68 15.01
CA ASP A 50 5.48 -6.64 16.02
C ASP A 50 4.36 -5.60 15.94
N PRO A 51 3.43 -5.54 16.92
CA PRO A 51 2.30 -4.62 16.90
C PRO A 51 2.68 -3.15 17.03
N THR A 52 3.92 -2.85 17.43
CA THR A 52 4.42 -1.48 17.44
C THR A 52 4.90 -1.01 16.07
N ARG A 53 5.29 -1.93 15.20
CA ARG A 53 5.83 -1.66 13.86
C ARG A 53 4.83 -1.92 12.74
N SER A 54 3.93 -2.88 12.94
CA SER A 54 2.85 -3.22 12.00
C SER A 54 1.50 -3.08 12.70
N LEU A 55 0.95 -1.86 12.67
CA LEU A 55 -0.17 -1.45 13.52
C LEU A 55 -1.45 -2.26 13.28
N LEU A 56 -1.61 -2.90 12.12
CA LEU A 56 -2.79 -3.73 11.85
C LEU A 56 -2.67 -5.16 12.38
N ILE A 57 -1.48 -5.63 12.81
CA ILE A 57 -1.30 -7.06 13.15
C ILE A 57 -2.20 -7.52 14.30
N GLY A 58 -2.41 -6.68 15.31
CA GLY A 58 -3.30 -6.98 16.44
C GLY A 58 -4.74 -7.22 16.00
N TYR A 59 -5.21 -6.46 15.03
CA TYR A 59 -6.55 -6.58 14.42
C TYR A 59 -6.68 -7.75 13.45
N LEU A 60 -5.56 -8.38 13.09
CA LEU A 60 -5.48 -9.60 12.28
C LEU A 60 -5.27 -10.86 13.14
N GLY A 61 -5.43 -10.75 14.46
CA GLY A 61 -5.22 -11.86 15.39
C GLY A 61 -3.78 -12.37 15.42
N ASN A 62 -2.81 -11.49 15.20
CA ASN A 62 -1.37 -11.78 15.13
C ASN A 62 -1.02 -12.80 14.03
N ASN A 63 -1.76 -12.81 12.94
CA ASN A 63 -1.55 -13.73 11.83
C ASN A 63 -0.90 -13.00 10.63
N ALA A 64 0.44 -12.99 10.56
CA ALA A 64 1.18 -12.34 9.48
C ALA A 64 0.88 -12.93 8.08
N LYS A 65 0.35 -14.16 7.99
CA LYS A 65 -0.03 -14.77 6.70
C LYS A 65 -1.12 -13.98 5.97
N LEU A 66 -1.87 -13.12 6.68
CA LEU A 66 -2.91 -12.29 6.09
C LEU A 66 -2.36 -11.07 5.33
N PHE A 67 -1.06 -10.77 5.44
CA PHE A 67 -0.40 -9.76 4.62
C PHE A 67 0.02 -10.26 3.23
N ARG A 68 -0.21 -11.53 2.93
CA ARG A 68 0.24 -12.17 1.70
C ARG A 68 -0.90 -12.84 0.92
N CYS A 69 -0.92 -12.60 -0.38
CA CYS A 69 -1.75 -13.37 -1.30
C CYS A 69 -1.25 -14.82 -1.39
N PRO A 70 -2.10 -15.83 -1.20
CA PRO A 70 -1.69 -17.23 -1.32
C PRO A 70 -1.26 -17.63 -2.75
N ALA A 71 -1.58 -16.83 -3.77
CA ALA A 71 -1.12 -17.04 -5.14
C ALA A 71 0.34 -16.63 -5.37
N ASP A 72 0.94 -15.86 -4.48
CA ASP A 72 2.39 -15.63 -4.48
C ASP A 72 3.11 -16.89 -4.03
N MET A 73 3.86 -17.50 -4.93
CA MET A 73 4.57 -18.76 -4.71
C MET A 73 6.02 -18.57 -4.27
N ARG A 74 6.48 -17.33 -4.04
CA ARG A 74 7.85 -17.07 -3.57
C ARG A 74 8.08 -17.70 -2.21
N GLN A 75 9.20 -18.38 -2.08
CA GLN A 75 9.65 -18.96 -0.82
C GLN A 75 11.18 -19.10 -0.83
N GLU A 76 11.80 -18.84 0.30
CA GLU A 76 13.25 -18.89 0.48
C GLU A 76 13.57 -19.15 1.96
N LYS A 77 14.85 -19.28 2.27
CA LYS A 77 15.32 -19.39 3.66
C LYS A 77 14.88 -18.17 4.47
N TYR A 78 14.37 -18.45 5.65
CA TYR A 78 14.01 -17.43 6.62
C TYR A 78 15.18 -16.46 6.89
N GLN A 79 14.90 -15.17 6.86
CA GLN A 79 15.88 -14.08 6.98
C GLN A 79 15.78 -13.33 8.32
N GLY A 80 14.81 -13.66 9.15
CA GLY A 80 14.58 -13.00 10.43
C GLY A 80 15.39 -13.60 11.59
N THR A 81 14.95 -13.34 12.80
CA THR A 81 15.67 -13.64 14.03
C THR A 81 14.98 -14.69 14.94
N ASP A 82 13.77 -15.13 14.61
CA ASP A 82 13.08 -16.17 15.40
C ASP A 82 13.85 -17.49 15.36
N PRO A 83 14.40 -17.98 16.50
CA PRO A 83 15.16 -19.22 16.55
C PRO A 83 14.38 -20.45 16.06
N ALA A 84 13.03 -20.43 16.13
CA ALA A 84 12.19 -21.51 15.67
C ALA A 84 12.12 -21.61 14.13
N LEU A 85 12.44 -20.54 13.42
CA LEU A 85 12.39 -20.45 11.96
C LEU A 85 13.76 -20.48 11.29
N ILE A 86 14.86 -20.31 12.04
CA ILE A 86 16.22 -20.34 11.49
C ILE A 86 16.46 -21.63 10.73
N GLY A 87 16.86 -21.51 9.46
CA GLY A 87 17.14 -22.63 8.56
C GLY A 87 15.90 -23.21 7.84
N HIS A 88 14.71 -22.76 8.19
CA HIS A 88 13.48 -23.16 7.49
C HIS A 88 13.25 -22.36 6.21
N ILE A 89 12.55 -22.98 5.26
CA ILE A 89 11.99 -22.28 4.10
C ILE A 89 10.66 -21.68 4.52
N VAL A 90 10.51 -20.39 4.26
CA VAL A 90 9.29 -19.62 4.56
C VAL A 90 8.78 -18.96 3.28
N PRO A 91 7.47 -18.70 3.18
CA PRO A 91 6.93 -17.91 2.08
C PRO A 91 7.35 -16.44 2.22
N ALA A 92 7.24 -15.68 1.13
CA ALA A 92 7.40 -14.23 1.16
C ALA A 92 6.48 -13.61 2.24
N ALA A 93 6.98 -12.57 2.91
CA ALA A 93 6.31 -12.01 4.08
C ALA A 93 5.04 -11.25 3.73
N ARG A 94 5.04 -10.50 2.60
CA ARG A 94 3.95 -9.61 2.21
C ARG A 94 3.79 -9.55 0.69
N THR A 95 2.55 -9.29 0.23
CA THR A 95 2.22 -8.92 -1.16
C THR A 95 1.22 -7.78 -1.25
N PHE A 96 0.61 -7.37 -0.16
CA PHE A 96 -0.37 -6.27 -0.17
C PHE A 96 0.31 -4.94 0.10
N SER A 97 -0.14 -3.90 -0.63
CA SER A 97 0.20 -2.51 -0.37
C SER A 97 -1.05 -1.66 -0.28
N MET A 98 -0.95 -0.52 0.41
CA MET A 98 -2.06 0.41 0.59
C MET A 98 -1.92 1.56 -0.38
N ASN A 99 -3.04 1.99 -0.94
CA ASN A 99 -3.15 3.18 -1.78
C ASN A 99 -2.48 4.37 -1.10
N GLN A 100 -1.50 4.99 -1.76
CA GLN A 100 -0.78 6.13 -1.19
C GLN A 100 -1.65 7.38 -1.00
N ALA A 101 -2.87 7.43 -1.57
CA ALA A 101 -3.84 8.46 -1.25
C ALA A 101 -4.57 8.21 0.08
N VAL A 102 -4.47 6.99 0.66
CA VAL A 102 -5.16 6.57 1.88
C VAL A 102 -4.15 6.37 3.00
N GLY A 103 -4.46 6.89 4.17
CA GLY A 103 -3.61 6.76 5.36
C GLY A 103 -3.27 8.10 5.99
N THR A 104 -2.45 8.02 7.02
CA THR A 104 -1.92 9.19 7.72
C THR A 104 -0.40 9.15 7.76
N ILE A 105 0.20 10.25 8.19
CA ILE A 105 1.62 10.34 8.52
C ILE A 105 1.78 11.00 9.88
N ASP A 106 2.80 10.58 10.62
CA ASP A 106 3.24 11.30 11.81
C ASP A 106 4.14 12.46 11.40
N PRO A 107 3.89 13.69 11.86
CA PRO A 107 4.68 14.85 11.49
C PRO A 107 6.15 14.76 11.86
N GLY A 108 6.49 14.00 12.89
CA GLY A 108 7.89 13.79 13.29
C GLY A 108 8.65 12.88 12.35
N PHE A 109 7.95 12.00 11.66
CA PHE A 109 8.52 10.98 10.79
C PHE A 109 8.77 11.47 9.37
N ALA A 110 7.81 12.11 8.77
CA ALA A 110 7.86 12.51 7.37
C ALA A 110 8.62 13.82 7.11
N ALA A 111 9.61 14.15 7.94
CA ALA A 111 10.35 15.41 7.87
C ALA A 111 11.03 15.66 6.52
N THR A 112 11.32 14.61 5.75
CA THR A 112 11.90 14.74 4.40
C THR A 112 10.86 14.91 3.30
N TYR A 113 9.62 14.49 3.54
CA TYR A 113 8.56 14.44 2.52
C TYR A 113 7.34 15.28 2.85
N SER A 114 7.18 15.75 4.08
CA SER A 114 6.04 16.55 4.48
C SER A 114 6.42 17.90 5.05
N SER A 115 5.76 18.92 4.57
CA SER A 115 5.75 20.25 5.18
C SER A 115 4.81 20.34 6.40
N HIS A 116 4.31 19.22 6.90
CA HIS A 116 3.22 19.16 7.87
C HIS A 116 3.68 18.93 9.31
N SER A 117 4.92 19.29 9.65
CA SER A 117 5.45 19.14 11.01
C SER A 117 4.56 19.84 12.05
N GLY A 118 4.25 19.15 13.13
CA GLY A 118 3.55 19.70 14.30
C GLY A 118 2.06 19.39 14.41
N VAL A 119 1.45 18.70 13.43
CA VAL A 119 0.05 18.27 13.51
C VAL A 119 -0.01 16.75 13.48
N PRO A 120 -0.51 16.08 14.53
CA PRO A 120 -0.61 14.62 14.57
C PRO A 120 -1.65 14.08 13.59
N ASN A 121 -1.41 12.87 13.07
CA ASN A 121 -2.34 12.14 12.21
C ASN A 121 -2.83 12.94 10.99
N LEU A 122 -1.90 13.49 10.24
CA LEU A 122 -2.21 14.14 8.97
C LEU A 122 -2.50 13.11 7.88
N PRO A 123 -3.38 13.44 6.91
CA PRO A 123 -3.49 12.66 5.69
C PRO A 123 -2.13 12.51 4.99
N VAL A 124 -1.94 11.40 4.30
CA VAL A 124 -0.77 11.19 3.46
C VAL A 124 -0.71 12.24 2.35
N THR A 125 0.49 12.56 1.90
CA THR A 125 0.67 13.52 0.81
C THR A 125 0.64 12.87 -0.57
N GLY A 126 0.91 11.57 -0.65
CA GLY A 126 0.91 10.82 -1.89
C GLY A 126 1.85 11.39 -2.94
N PRO A 127 3.18 11.21 -2.84
CA PRO A 127 4.17 11.96 -3.62
C PRO A 127 3.99 11.86 -5.14
N TRP A 128 3.34 10.80 -5.62
CA TRP A 128 3.09 10.59 -7.04
C TRP A 128 1.71 11.03 -7.53
N LEU A 129 0.84 11.50 -6.65
CA LEU A 129 -0.52 11.90 -7.05
C LEU A 129 -0.54 13.04 -8.05
N THR A 130 0.40 13.98 -7.95
CA THR A 130 0.56 15.08 -8.92
C THR A 130 1.48 14.73 -10.08
N GLY A 131 2.13 13.57 -10.07
CA GLY A 131 3.16 13.18 -11.01
C GLY A 131 4.52 13.82 -10.74
N VAL A 132 4.68 14.50 -9.62
CA VAL A 132 5.94 15.17 -9.22
C VAL A 132 6.35 14.65 -7.85
N TRP A 133 7.48 13.96 -7.80
CA TRP A 133 8.02 13.40 -6.57
C TRP A 133 8.26 14.48 -5.50
N GLN A 134 7.79 14.20 -4.29
CA GLN A 134 7.99 15.06 -3.12
C GLN A 134 7.39 16.49 -3.20
N GLN A 135 6.52 16.76 -4.14
CA GLN A 135 5.89 18.08 -4.29
C GLN A 135 4.37 18.05 -4.08
N ASN A 136 3.82 16.93 -3.69
CA ASN A 136 2.41 16.86 -3.38
C ASN A 136 2.12 17.52 -2.05
N LEU A 137 1.06 18.30 -2.06
CA LEU A 137 0.44 18.82 -0.87
C LEU A 137 -0.86 18.05 -0.64
N HIS A 138 -1.25 17.90 0.62
CA HIS A 138 -2.54 17.34 0.97
C HIS A 138 -3.66 18.08 0.22
N ASP A 139 -4.50 17.32 -0.50
CA ASP A 139 -5.60 17.84 -1.33
C ASP A 139 -5.18 18.88 -2.41
N ASP A 140 -3.98 18.77 -2.98
CA ASP A 140 -3.54 19.67 -4.04
C ASP A 140 -2.79 18.90 -5.16
N PRO A 141 -3.36 18.73 -6.33
CA PRO A 141 -4.77 18.94 -6.71
C PRO A 141 -5.65 17.69 -6.48
N TRP A 142 -5.08 16.61 -5.91
CA TRP A 142 -5.72 15.32 -5.70
C TRP A 142 -6.06 15.09 -4.24
N ARG A 143 -7.23 14.55 -3.98
CA ARG A 143 -7.67 14.20 -2.63
C ARG A 143 -6.77 13.18 -1.99
N THR A 144 -6.57 13.34 -0.68
CA THR A 144 -5.98 12.33 0.21
C THR A 144 -6.94 12.05 1.35
N PHE A 145 -6.97 10.80 1.79
CA PHE A 145 -7.97 10.29 2.72
C PHE A 145 -7.28 9.88 4.03
N GLY A 146 -7.30 10.77 5.02
CA GLY A 146 -6.72 10.51 6.35
C GLY A 146 -7.69 9.82 7.31
N LYS A 147 -8.99 9.93 7.04
CA LYS A 147 -10.08 9.32 7.82
C LYS A 147 -11.05 8.55 6.93
N MET A 148 -11.73 7.58 7.51
CA MET A 148 -12.82 6.90 6.80
C MET A 148 -13.94 7.86 6.39
N SER A 149 -14.21 8.88 7.22
CA SER A 149 -15.20 9.92 6.94
C SER A 149 -14.79 10.90 5.84
N ASP A 150 -13.54 10.90 5.39
CA ASP A 150 -13.09 11.72 4.25
C ASP A 150 -13.62 11.19 2.91
N ALA A 151 -14.32 10.06 2.95
CA ALA A 151 -14.89 9.43 1.75
C ALA A 151 -15.70 10.43 0.92
N GLY A 152 -15.25 10.62 -0.31
CA GLY A 152 -15.80 11.54 -1.31
C GLY A 152 -15.64 10.90 -2.68
N PRO A 153 -15.46 11.65 -3.75
CA PRO A 153 -15.00 11.07 -5.01
C PRO A 153 -13.53 10.59 -4.90
N PRO A 154 -13.18 9.35 -5.26
CA PRO A 154 -14.09 8.24 -5.59
C PRO A 154 -15.00 7.87 -4.42
N SER A 155 -16.17 7.26 -4.73
CA SER A 155 -17.07 6.75 -3.68
C SER A 155 -16.37 5.64 -2.86
N PRO A 156 -16.83 5.31 -1.64
CA PRO A 156 -16.21 4.21 -0.87
C PRO A 156 -16.18 2.87 -1.60
N SER A 157 -17.16 2.63 -2.50
CA SER A 157 -17.18 1.43 -3.34
C SER A 157 -16.25 1.50 -4.55
N ASP A 158 -15.73 2.66 -4.87
CA ASP A 158 -14.81 2.87 -6.00
C ASP A 158 -13.38 3.18 -5.52
N LEU A 159 -13.20 3.60 -4.27
CA LEU A 159 -11.89 3.89 -3.69
C LEU A 159 -11.24 2.57 -3.26
N TRP A 160 -10.26 2.09 -4.03
CA TRP A 160 -9.46 0.97 -3.54
C TRP A 160 -8.50 1.41 -2.42
N VAL A 161 -8.33 0.55 -1.42
CA VAL A 161 -7.48 0.77 -0.25
C VAL A 161 -6.29 -0.16 -0.24
N PHE A 162 -6.51 -1.45 -0.52
CA PHE A 162 -5.43 -2.42 -0.63
C PHE A 162 -5.41 -3.05 -2.01
N VAL A 163 -4.21 -3.35 -2.46
CA VAL A 163 -3.93 -4.00 -3.75
C VAL A 163 -2.89 -5.10 -3.57
N ASP A 164 -3.03 -6.20 -4.33
CA ASP A 164 -1.92 -7.11 -4.53
C ASP A 164 -0.84 -6.38 -5.35
N GLU A 165 0.38 -6.37 -4.85
CA GLU A 165 1.50 -5.73 -5.52
C GLU A 165 2.51 -6.78 -6.02
N ASP A 166 3.09 -6.52 -7.19
CA ASP A 166 4.17 -7.33 -7.73
C ASP A 166 5.43 -7.18 -6.85
N ALA A 167 6.13 -8.28 -6.62
CA ALA A 167 7.32 -8.31 -5.80
C ALA A 167 8.43 -7.33 -6.21
N ARG A 168 8.42 -6.88 -7.46
CA ARG A 168 9.35 -5.87 -7.98
C ARG A 168 9.02 -4.44 -7.51
N GLY A 169 7.80 -4.23 -6.96
CA GLY A 169 7.32 -2.96 -6.43
C GLY A 169 7.37 -2.86 -4.90
N LEU A 170 7.31 -3.96 -4.17
CA LEU A 170 7.11 -4.05 -2.71
C LEU A 170 8.26 -3.46 -1.86
N ASN A 171 8.83 -2.32 -2.26
CA ASN A 171 9.91 -1.66 -1.52
C ASN A 171 9.46 -1.03 -0.19
N ASP A 172 8.20 -0.66 -0.08
CA ASP A 172 7.52 -0.17 1.12
C ASP A 172 6.07 -0.64 1.13
N ALA A 173 5.23 -0.11 2.01
CA ALA A 173 3.84 -0.54 2.15
C ALA A 173 2.83 0.38 1.46
N ALA A 174 3.27 1.51 0.91
CA ALA A 174 2.45 2.40 0.12
C ALA A 174 2.54 2.01 -1.36
N PHE A 175 1.42 2.04 -2.07
CA PHE A 175 1.40 1.82 -3.52
C PHE A 175 1.34 3.17 -4.24
N ALA A 176 2.44 3.52 -4.90
CA ALA A 176 2.59 4.78 -5.60
C ALA A 176 1.92 4.77 -6.99
N MET A 177 1.00 5.72 -7.22
CA MET A 177 0.29 5.92 -8.48
C MET A 177 0.54 7.32 -9.03
N THR A 178 0.93 7.44 -10.31
CA THR A 178 0.85 8.71 -11.01
C THR A 178 -0.60 9.01 -11.40
N MET A 179 -1.04 10.25 -11.20
CA MET A 179 -2.37 10.71 -11.61
C MET A 179 -2.31 11.56 -12.88
N VAL A 180 -1.09 11.86 -13.35
CA VAL A 180 -0.83 12.67 -14.55
C VAL A 180 0.29 11.99 -15.34
N GLY A 181 0.00 11.63 -16.57
CA GLY A 181 0.92 10.88 -17.42
C GLY A 181 0.93 9.37 -17.09
N ALA A 182 0.60 8.57 -18.08
CA ALA A 182 0.48 7.13 -17.92
C ALA A 182 1.86 6.50 -17.66
N GLN A 183 2.09 6.12 -16.40
CA GLN A 183 3.35 5.56 -15.93
C GLN A 183 3.10 4.62 -14.76
N TRP A 184 3.76 3.48 -14.75
CA TRP A 184 3.83 2.62 -13.59
C TRP A 184 5.04 2.98 -12.72
N VAL A 185 4.78 3.38 -11.48
CA VAL A 185 5.79 3.54 -10.42
C VAL A 185 5.89 2.26 -9.64
N ASP A 186 4.82 1.87 -8.99
CA ASP A 186 4.65 0.53 -8.44
C ASP A 186 3.83 -0.33 -9.38
N LEU A 187 3.96 -1.63 -9.23
CA LEU A 187 3.43 -2.60 -10.16
C LEU A 187 2.30 -3.39 -9.51
N PRO A 188 1.06 -3.26 -10.00
CA PRO A 188 -0.01 -4.11 -9.49
C PRO A 188 0.27 -5.57 -9.85
N GLY A 189 -0.11 -6.48 -8.96
CA GLY A 189 0.10 -7.90 -9.14
C GLY A 189 -0.63 -8.48 -10.35
N THR A 190 -0.14 -9.63 -10.81
CA THR A 190 -0.75 -10.41 -11.89
C THR A 190 -1.05 -11.84 -11.45
N TYR A 191 -1.12 -12.09 -10.14
CA TYR A 191 -1.20 -13.41 -9.51
C TYR A 191 -2.48 -14.17 -9.85
N HIS A 192 -3.56 -13.48 -10.24
CA HIS A 192 -4.88 -14.06 -10.49
C HIS A 192 -5.17 -14.19 -12.00
N ASN A 193 -4.35 -14.96 -12.73
CA ASN A 193 -4.47 -15.14 -14.18
C ASN A 193 -4.46 -13.81 -14.95
N ILE A 194 -3.40 -13.05 -14.78
CA ILE A 194 -3.27 -11.68 -15.27
C ILE A 194 -4.39 -10.79 -14.71
N GLY A 195 -4.61 -10.90 -13.43
CA GLY A 195 -5.51 -10.07 -12.64
C GLY A 195 -4.89 -9.75 -11.29
N CYS A 196 -5.46 -8.80 -10.61
CA CYS A 196 -5.02 -8.26 -9.34
C CYS A 196 -6.17 -8.24 -8.34
N GLY A 197 -5.90 -8.58 -7.08
CA GLY A 197 -6.86 -8.44 -5.99
C GLY A 197 -6.89 -7.02 -5.46
N PHE A 198 -8.09 -6.49 -5.26
CA PHE A 198 -8.34 -5.19 -4.65
C PHE A 198 -9.29 -5.31 -3.47
N ALA A 199 -9.12 -4.47 -2.47
CA ALA A 199 -10.08 -4.26 -1.40
C ALA A 199 -10.44 -2.77 -1.32
N PHE A 200 -11.72 -2.47 -1.22
CA PHE A 200 -12.28 -1.12 -1.33
C PHE A 200 -12.71 -0.55 0.02
N ALA A 201 -12.86 0.77 0.11
CA ALA A 201 -13.13 1.47 1.36
C ALA A 201 -14.46 1.08 2.01
N ASP A 202 -15.46 0.64 1.25
CA ASP A 202 -16.73 0.11 1.77
C ASP A 202 -16.62 -1.31 2.36
N GLY A 203 -15.46 -1.97 2.18
CA GLY A 203 -15.17 -3.30 2.73
C GLY A 203 -15.30 -4.44 1.73
N HIS A 204 -15.83 -4.24 0.53
CA HIS A 204 -15.85 -5.29 -0.47
C HIS A 204 -14.46 -5.54 -1.07
N SER A 205 -14.31 -6.66 -1.75
CA SER A 205 -13.09 -7.00 -2.49
C SER A 205 -13.45 -7.63 -3.83
N GLU A 206 -12.62 -7.37 -4.82
CA GLU A 206 -12.76 -7.97 -6.15
C GLU A 206 -11.41 -8.33 -6.75
N THR A 207 -11.45 -9.15 -7.79
CA THR A 207 -10.29 -9.40 -8.65
C THR A 207 -10.50 -8.64 -9.96
N HIS A 208 -9.69 -7.63 -10.20
CA HIS A 208 -9.68 -6.90 -11.46
C HIS A 208 -8.80 -7.63 -12.48
N ARG A 209 -9.31 -7.85 -13.68
CA ARG A 209 -8.59 -8.52 -14.76
C ARG A 209 -8.00 -7.50 -15.72
N TRP A 210 -6.67 -7.48 -15.84
CA TRP A 210 -5.97 -6.57 -16.70
C TRP A 210 -6.29 -6.80 -18.19
N LEU A 211 -6.41 -5.73 -18.95
CA LEU A 211 -6.54 -5.75 -20.41
C LEU A 211 -5.18 -6.04 -21.05
N TYR A 212 -4.12 -5.45 -20.54
CA TYR A 212 -2.75 -5.79 -20.92
C TYR A 212 -2.37 -7.16 -20.36
N ARG A 213 -2.05 -8.09 -21.26
CA ARG A 213 -1.93 -9.52 -20.94
C ARG A 213 -0.51 -9.98 -20.58
N SER A 214 0.36 -9.02 -20.26
CA SER A 214 1.70 -9.29 -19.76
C SER A 214 1.92 -8.68 -18.41
N GLU A 215 3.01 -9.02 -17.76
CA GLU A 215 3.43 -8.36 -16.52
C GLU A 215 3.67 -6.87 -16.78
N LYS A 216 3.19 -6.05 -15.85
CA LYS A 216 3.43 -4.61 -15.86
C LYS A 216 4.93 -4.31 -15.75
N GLN A 217 5.36 -3.20 -16.33
CA GLN A 217 6.75 -2.75 -16.27
C GLN A 217 6.83 -1.33 -15.73
N LYS A 218 7.80 -1.05 -14.85
CA LYS A 218 8.02 0.32 -14.34
C LYS A 218 8.39 1.26 -15.49
N GLY A 219 7.89 2.49 -15.41
CA GLY A 219 8.13 3.56 -16.36
C GLY A 219 6.93 3.86 -17.27
N ASP A 220 7.21 4.57 -18.37
CA ASP A 220 6.18 5.09 -19.27
C ASP A 220 5.41 3.96 -19.98
N ILE A 221 4.10 4.11 -20.00
CA ILE A 221 3.18 3.17 -20.62
C ILE A 221 3.02 3.54 -22.09
N THR A 222 3.20 2.57 -22.99
CA THR A 222 3.09 2.75 -24.43
C THR A 222 2.02 1.88 -25.08
N ASP A 223 1.58 0.82 -24.41
CA ASP A 223 0.51 -0.05 -24.92
C ASP A 223 -0.86 0.51 -24.51
N PRO A 224 -1.82 0.65 -25.44
CA PRO A 224 -3.14 1.22 -25.13
C PRO A 224 -3.98 0.39 -24.17
N ASN A 225 -3.78 -0.93 -24.07
CA ASN A 225 -4.46 -1.74 -23.06
C ASN A 225 -3.86 -1.51 -21.67
N ASP A 226 -2.54 -1.31 -21.60
CA ASP A 226 -1.87 -1.00 -20.35
C ASP A 226 -2.23 0.42 -19.85
N GLU A 227 -2.36 1.37 -20.78
CA GLU A 227 -2.88 2.70 -20.48
C GLU A 227 -4.34 2.67 -19.99
N ALA A 228 -5.17 1.81 -20.56
CA ALA A 228 -6.54 1.61 -20.09
C ALA A 228 -6.59 1.03 -18.68
N ASP A 229 -5.69 0.10 -18.35
CA ASP A 229 -5.53 -0.46 -17.00
C ASP A 229 -5.07 0.62 -16.01
N TRP A 230 -4.11 1.45 -16.39
CA TRP A 230 -3.66 2.59 -15.60
C TRP A 230 -4.80 3.61 -15.37
N ASN A 231 -5.57 3.93 -16.41
CA ASN A 231 -6.73 4.80 -16.30
C ASN A 231 -7.79 4.25 -15.33
N TRP A 232 -8.01 2.93 -15.36
CA TRP A 232 -8.90 2.29 -14.39
C TRP A 232 -8.38 2.49 -12.96
N MET A 233 -7.10 2.21 -12.70
CA MET A 233 -6.51 2.37 -11.37
C MET A 233 -6.57 3.83 -10.89
N THR A 234 -6.22 4.80 -11.74
CA THR A 234 -6.25 6.22 -11.36
C THR A 234 -7.65 6.68 -11.00
N ALA A 235 -8.67 6.25 -11.76
CA ALA A 235 -10.07 6.58 -11.48
C ALA A 235 -10.56 6.06 -10.12
N HIS A 236 -9.91 5.01 -9.60
CA HIS A 236 -10.23 4.38 -8.31
C HIS A 236 -9.22 4.74 -7.21
N THR A 237 -8.17 5.50 -7.51
CA THR A 237 -7.13 5.92 -6.55
C THR A 237 -7.51 7.20 -5.82
N SER A 238 -7.91 8.23 -6.55
CA SER A 238 -8.24 9.56 -6.03
C SER A 238 -9.02 10.38 -7.06
N ALA A 239 -9.49 11.55 -6.66
CA ALA A 239 -10.13 12.52 -7.53
C ALA A 239 -9.58 13.92 -7.29
N LYS A 240 -9.63 14.77 -8.32
CA LYS A 240 -9.26 16.18 -8.17
C LYS A 240 -10.17 16.88 -7.16
N VAL A 241 -9.55 17.71 -6.35
CA VAL A 241 -10.28 18.68 -5.51
C VAL A 241 -10.96 19.69 -6.44
N GLN A 242 -12.26 19.87 -6.24
CA GLN A 242 -13.07 20.87 -7.00
C GLN A 242 -12.98 22.24 -6.38
#